data_381ea8e53f3050c7ea0394f6d2643df0
#
_entry.id   381ea8e53f3050c7ea0394f6d2643df0
#
_cell.length_a   1.000
_cell.length_b   1.000
_cell.length_c   1.000
_cell.angle_alpha   90.00
_cell.angle_beta   90.00
_cell.angle_gamma   90.00
#
_symmetry.space_group_name_H-M   'P 1'
#
loop_
_entity.id
_entity.type
_entity.pdbx_description
1 polymer ?
#
loop_
_entity_poly.entity_id
_entity_poly.type
_entity_poly.pdbx_seq_one_letter_code
_entity_poly.pdbx_strand_id
1 'polypeptide(L)'
;MTQLVGLDLAKGIKKEIGFKVFADNDSNCFALAESYFGAGKHYKRVAGVIWGTGIGGGFIDKNNRGRNRHRMSVEIGHFVVEPNIKSEPKDACGARGCVENLASGKNIVRRYYAMGGKIKNAGVKEIYRSKEKIAKKVLEDAYKYLGMGISILIKRTKPEIVVIGGGVSSLPQSAYKKLVYYIYRYADKFSSKIVKSKLGNFGGALGAASLMFRRK
;
A
#
# COMPACT_ATOMS: atom_id res chain seq x y z
N MET A 1 -13.87 3.73 13.97
CA MET A 1 -14.15 3.99 12.54
C MET A 1 -15.57 3.57 12.10
N THR A 2 -16.37 3.02 12.95
CA THR A 2 -17.75 2.53 12.64
C THR A 2 -18.77 3.64 12.40
N GLN A 3 -18.52 4.88 12.80
CA GLN A 3 -19.48 5.99 12.68
C GLN A 3 -19.62 6.59 11.27
N LEU A 4 -18.74 6.27 10.33
CA LEU A 4 -18.76 6.81 8.97
C LEU A 4 -19.29 5.82 7.92
N VAL A 5 -19.65 4.61 8.33
CA VAL A 5 -20.20 3.60 7.42
C VAL A 5 -21.60 4.03 6.98
N GLY A 6 -21.81 4.14 5.66
CA GLY A 6 -23.10 4.55 5.08
C GLY A 6 -23.25 6.06 4.89
N LEU A 7 -22.29 6.89 5.30
CA LEU A 7 -22.33 8.34 5.07
C LEU A 7 -21.70 8.69 3.70
N ASP A 8 -22.43 9.43 2.88
CA ASP A 8 -21.88 10.09 1.70
C ASP A 8 -21.14 11.37 2.13
N LEU A 9 -19.85 11.20 2.47
CA LEU A 9 -18.99 12.31 2.92
C LEU A 9 -18.91 13.44 1.90
N ALA A 10 -18.88 13.14 0.60
CA ALA A 10 -18.79 14.14 -0.45
C ALA A 10 -20.08 15.00 -0.46
N LYS A 11 -21.25 14.38 -0.32
CA LYS A 11 -22.54 15.06 -0.24
C LYS A 11 -22.67 15.90 1.04
N GLY A 12 -22.27 15.36 2.18
CA GLY A 12 -22.28 16.06 3.46
C GLY A 12 -21.41 17.31 3.44
N ILE A 13 -20.14 17.18 3.04
CA ILE A 13 -19.21 18.31 2.96
C ILE A 13 -19.71 19.35 1.93
N LYS A 14 -20.21 18.90 0.75
CA LYS A 14 -20.77 19.82 -0.24
C LYS A 14 -21.91 20.67 0.34
N LYS A 15 -22.76 20.10 1.19
CA LYS A 15 -23.86 20.82 1.83
C LYS A 15 -23.36 21.98 2.72
N GLU A 16 -22.25 21.73 3.46
CA GLU A 16 -21.69 22.70 4.40
C GLU A 16 -20.90 23.82 3.69
N ILE A 17 -20.12 23.47 2.67
CA ILE A 17 -19.20 24.46 2.04
C ILE A 17 -19.70 25.03 0.71
N GLY A 18 -20.80 24.54 0.15
CA GLY A 18 -21.40 25.01 -1.11
C GLY A 18 -20.65 24.61 -2.40
N PHE A 19 -19.46 24.01 -2.32
CA PHE A 19 -18.66 23.64 -3.47
C PHE A 19 -18.77 22.15 -3.82
N LYS A 20 -18.48 21.80 -5.08
CA LYS A 20 -18.43 20.42 -5.53
C LYS A 20 -17.28 19.67 -4.85
N VAL A 21 -17.57 18.57 -4.19
CA VAL A 21 -16.63 17.73 -3.46
C VAL A 21 -16.42 16.40 -4.18
N PHE A 22 -15.17 15.94 -4.26
CA PHE A 22 -14.80 14.62 -4.74
C PHE A 22 -14.09 13.89 -3.62
N ALA A 23 -14.44 12.63 -3.40
CA ALA A 23 -13.79 11.76 -2.43
C ALA A 23 -13.37 10.45 -3.09
N ASP A 24 -12.26 9.90 -2.66
CA ASP A 24 -11.78 8.57 -3.06
C ASP A 24 -10.89 8.00 -1.95
N ASN A 25 -10.62 6.71 -2.00
CA ASN A 25 -9.68 6.05 -1.10
C ASN A 25 -8.27 6.65 -1.25
N ASP A 26 -7.51 6.74 -0.15
CA ASP A 26 -6.17 7.34 -0.12
C ASP A 26 -5.18 6.64 -1.05
N SER A 27 -5.22 5.31 -1.11
CA SER A 27 -4.35 4.53 -2.01
C SER A 27 -4.74 4.69 -3.49
N ASN A 28 -6.01 4.92 -3.80
CA ASN A 28 -6.45 5.31 -5.14
C ASN A 28 -5.93 6.70 -5.51
N CYS A 29 -6.02 7.66 -4.58
CA CYS A 29 -5.44 9.00 -4.77
C CYS A 29 -3.94 8.91 -4.99
N PHE A 30 -3.22 8.11 -4.21
CA PHE A 30 -1.79 7.90 -4.40
C PHE A 30 -1.47 7.31 -5.78
N ALA A 31 -2.17 6.24 -6.19
CA ALA A 31 -1.97 5.63 -7.51
C ALA A 31 -2.27 6.62 -8.64
N LEU A 32 -3.30 7.46 -8.46
CA LEU A 32 -3.66 8.51 -9.41
C LEU A 32 -2.54 9.55 -9.53
N ALA A 33 -2.02 10.06 -8.41
CA ALA A 33 -0.91 11.02 -8.42
C ALA A 33 0.32 10.45 -9.12
N GLU A 34 0.71 9.21 -8.79
CA GLU A 34 1.84 8.54 -9.41
C GLU A 34 1.64 8.33 -10.92
N SER A 35 0.41 8.07 -11.34
CA SER A 35 0.10 7.87 -12.76
C SER A 35 0.14 9.14 -13.59
N TYR A 36 -0.09 10.32 -13.00
CA TYR A 36 -0.09 11.60 -13.72
C TYR A 36 1.17 12.44 -13.50
N PHE A 37 1.72 12.45 -12.29
CA PHE A 37 2.79 13.36 -11.88
C PHE A 37 4.05 12.64 -11.43
N GLY A 38 3.94 11.34 -11.09
CA GLY A 38 5.04 10.57 -10.53
C GLY A 38 5.69 9.61 -11.52
N ALA A 39 6.23 8.53 -10.97
CA ALA A 39 6.97 7.52 -11.72
C ALA A 39 6.12 6.78 -12.77
N GLY A 40 4.79 6.76 -12.60
CA GLY A 40 3.84 6.12 -13.51
C GLY A 40 3.41 6.99 -14.72
N LYS A 41 3.91 8.23 -14.87
CA LYS A 41 3.44 9.19 -15.88
C LYS A 41 3.42 8.63 -17.30
N HIS A 42 4.44 7.88 -17.69
CA HIS A 42 4.60 7.36 -19.05
C HIS A 42 4.06 5.94 -19.25
N TYR A 43 3.42 5.37 -18.23
CA TYR A 43 2.84 4.03 -18.27
C TYR A 43 1.32 4.10 -18.37
N LYS A 44 0.73 3.13 -19.04
CA LYS A 44 -0.74 3.04 -19.22
C LYS A 44 -1.41 2.36 -18.03
N ARG A 45 -0.79 1.30 -17.49
CA ARG A 45 -1.28 0.54 -16.34
C ARG A 45 -0.32 0.71 -15.16
N VAL A 46 -0.79 1.44 -14.14
CA VAL A 46 0.00 1.86 -12.98
C VAL A 46 -0.63 1.32 -11.72
N ALA A 47 0.11 0.57 -10.92
CA ALA A 47 -0.28 0.22 -9.57
C ALA A 47 0.48 1.09 -8.57
N GLY A 48 -0.24 1.63 -7.59
CA GLY A 48 0.33 2.33 -6.43
C GLY A 48 0.14 1.49 -5.18
N VAL A 49 1.18 1.33 -4.38
CA VAL A 49 1.15 0.64 -3.10
C VAL A 49 1.67 1.57 -2.02
N ILE A 50 0.85 1.83 -1.01
CA ILE A 50 1.26 2.57 0.19
C ILE A 50 1.69 1.56 1.25
N TRP A 51 2.96 1.63 1.65
CA TRP A 51 3.52 0.86 2.76
C TRP A 51 3.86 1.82 3.91
N GLY A 52 2.93 1.98 4.82
CA GLY A 52 3.00 2.91 5.93
C GLY A 52 2.55 2.27 7.24
N THR A 53 1.82 3.02 8.07
CA THR A 53 1.14 2.49 9.27
C THR A 53 0.22 1.34 8.91
N GLY A 54 -0.51 1.46 7.79
CA GLY A 54 -1.26 0.42 7.12
C GLY A 54 -0.67 0.10 5.73
N ILE A 55 -1.35 -0.78 4.99
CA ILE A 55 -1.01 -1.14 3.61
C ILE A 55 -2.24 -0.96 2.73
N GLY A 56 -2.13 -0.05 1.76
CA GLY A 56 -3.16 0.22 0.77
C GLY A 56 -2.67 -0.01 -0.66
N GLY A 57 -3.59 -0.22 -1.59
CA GLY A 57 -3.27 -0.35 -3.00
C GLY A 57 -4.32 0.28 -3.92
N GLY A 58 -3.87 0.92 -4.98
CA GLY A 58 -4.70 1.44 -6.05
C GLY A 58 -4.15 1.06 -7.42
N PHE A 59 -5.03 0.93 -8.40
CA PHE A 59 -4.65 0.60 -9.77
C PHE A 59 -5.33 1.57 -10.75
N ILE A 60 -4.55 2.08 -11.69
CA ILE A 60 -4.99 2.98 -12.75
C ILE A 60 -4.73 2.33 -14.10
N ASP A 61 -5.78 2.20 -14.92
CA ASP A 61 -5.68 1.82 -16.33
C ASP A 61 -6.13 2.99 -17.23
N LYS A 62 -5.16 3.68 -17.84
CA LYS A 62 -5.41 4.82 -18.72
C LYS A 62 -6.06 4.44 -20.05
N ASN A 63 -6.01 3.15 -20.45
CA ASN A 63 -6.69 2.67 -21.65
C ASN A 63 -8.19 2.54 -21.43
N ASN A 64 -8.63 2.36 -20.20
CA ASN A 64 -10.04 2.17 -19.86
C ASN A 64 -10.69 3.52 -19.53
N ARG A 65 -11.28 4.16 -20.57
CA ARG A 65 -11.87 5.51 -20.48
C ARG A 65 -13.31 5.52 -19.91
N GLY A 66 -13.88 4.41 -19.50
CA GLY A 66 -15.20 4.33 -18.89
C GLY A 66 -15.25 5.03 -17.51
N ARG A 67 -16.39 5.69 -17.19
CA ARG A 67 -16.62 6.28 -15.87
C ARG A 67 -16.38 5.20 -14.79
N ASN A 68 -15.46 5.41 -13.87
CA ASN A 68 -15.07 4.52 -12.76
C ASN A 68 -14.29 3.23 -13.13
N ARG A 69 -14.06 2.88 -14.39
CA ARG A 69 -13.34 1.65 -14.76
C ARG A 69 -11.82 1.82 -14.84
N HIS A 70 -11.33 3.04 -14.95
CA HIS A 70 -9.90 3.32 -15.04
C HIS A 70 -9.19 3.34 -13.68
N ARG A 71 -9.95 3.28 -12.57
CA ARG A 71 -9.43 3.24 -11.20
C ARG A 71 -10.07 2.07 -10.46
N MET A 72 -9.26 1.30 -9.77
CA MET A 72 -9.72 0.19 -8.96
C MET A 72 -9.00 0.24 -7.61
N SER A 73 -9.76 0.30 -6.53
CA SER A 73 -9.22 0.04 -5.21
C SER A 73 -8.77 -1.42 -5.15
N VAL A 74 -7.54 -1.63 -4.76
CA VAL A 74 -6.99 -2.96 -4.54
C VAL A 74 -6.69 -3.09 -3.06
N GLU A 75 -7.56 -3.80 -2.37
CA GLU A 75 -7.45 -4.01 -0.92
C GLU A 75 -6.29 -4.98 -0.61
N ILE A 76 -5.07 -4.59 -1.02
CA ILE A 76 -3.86 -5.42 -0.92
C ILE A 76 -3.56 -5.81 0.53
N GLY A 77 -3.87 -4.93 1.49
CA GLY A 77 -3.72 -5.21 2.92
C GLY A 77 -4.53 -6.42 3.36
N HIS A 78 -5.67 -6.67 2.74
CA HIS A 78 -6.59 -7.78 3.07
C HIS A 78 -6.32 -9.06 2.27
N PHE A 79 -5.31 -9.11 1.40
CA PHE A 79 -4.93 -10.36 0.76
C PHE A 79 -4.38 -11.32 1.81
N VAL A 80 -5.02 -12.48 1.96
CA VAL A 80 -4.53 -13.56 2.81
C VAL A 80 -3.37 -14.24 2.12
N VAL A 81 -2.19 -14.16 2.70
CA VAL A 81 -0.94 -14.71 2.14
C VAL A 81 -0.35 -15.84 3.00
N GLU A 82 -0.85 -15.98 4.24
CA GLU A 82 -0.44 -17.03 5.17
C GLU A 82 -1.66 -17.52 5.99
N PRO A 83 -2.58 -18.30 5.39
CA PRO A 83 -3.85 -18.66 6.03
C PRO A 83 -3.69 -19.52 7.28
N ASN A 84 -2.60 -20.28 7.37
CA ASN A 84 -2.36 -21.25 8.46
C ASN A 84 -1.66 -20.64 9.68
N ILE A 85 -1.37 -19.33 9.68
CA ILE A 85 -0.67 -18.67 10.77
C ILE A 85 -1.58 -18.45 11.98
N LYS A 86 -1.48 -19.35 12.96
CA LYS A 86 -2.33 -19.32 14.17
C LYS A 86 -1.89 -18.27 15.18
N SER A 87 -0.61 -17.88 15.17
CA SER A 87 -0.01 -16.93 16.12
C SER A 87 -0.42 -15.47 15.91
N GLU A 88 -1.03 -15.14 14.75
CA GLU A 88 -1.45 -13.77 14.44
C GLU A 88 -2.93 -13.53 14.79
N PRO A 89 -3.30 -12.33 15.26
CA PRO A 89 -4.69 -11.99 15.50
C PRO A 89 -5.48 -11.95 14.19
N LYS A 90 -6.80 -12.00 14.29
CA LYS A 90 -7.67 -11.67 13.17
C LYS A 90 -7.52 -10.18 12.82
N ASP A 91 -7.54 -9.87 11.53
CA ASP A 91 -7.59 -8.50 11.02
C ASP A 91 -9.03 -7.92 11.15
N ALA A 92 -9.17 -6.62 10.88
CA ALA A 92 -10.48 -5.95 10.82
C ALA A 92 -11.45 -6.61 9.85
N CYS A 93 -10.95 -7.29 8.80
CA CYS A 93 -11.76 -8.10 7.88
C CYS A 93 -12.16 -9.48 8.44
N GLY A 94 -11.78 -9.82 9.67
CA GLY A 94 -12.05 -11.12 10.30
C GLY A 94 -11.10 -12.25 9.91
N ALA A 95 -10.23 -12.07 8.91
CA ALA A 95 -9.28 -13.07 8.46
C ALA A 95 -7.96 -13.01 9.23
N ARG A 96 -7.18 -14.11 9.20
CA ARG A 96 -5.80 -14.18 9.70
C ARG A 96 -4.84 -14.24 8.53
N GLY A 97 -3.59 -13.84 8.75
CA GLY A 97 -2.53 -13.96 7.75
C GLY A 97 -2.69 -13.01 6.56
N CYS A 98 -3.41 -11.90 6.75
CA CYS A 98 -3.48 -10.83 5.76
C CYS A 98 -2.16 -10.07 5.70
N VAL A 99 -1.84 -9.50 4.53
CA VAL A 99 -0.65 -8.66 4.31
C VAL A 99 -0.55 -7.53 5.34
N GLU A 100 -1.67 -6.88 5.66
CA GLU A 100 -1.77 -5.82 6.69
C GLU A 100 -1.24 -6.31 8.04
N ASN A 101 -1.73 -7.46 8.52
CA ASN A 101 -1.34 -8.02 9.83
C ASN A 101 0.11 -8.47 9.89
N LEU A 102 0.69 -8.84 8.76
CA LEU A 102 2.01 -9.42 8.69
C LEU A 102 3.11 -8.41 8.34
N ALA A 103 2.76 -7.32 7.63
CA ALA A 103 3.75 -6.45 7.02
C ALA A 103 3.52 -4.95 7.17
N SER A 104 2.38 -4.48 7.70
CA SER A 104 2.18 -3.04 7.92
C SER A 104 3.09 -2.50 9.02
N GLY A 105 3.40 -1.22 8.99
CA GLY A 105 4.31 -0.59 9.96
C GLY A 105 3.90 -0.81 11.41
N LYS A 106 2.60 -0.64 11.72
CA LYS A 106 2.08 -0.93 13.08
C LYS A 106 2.25 -2.39 13.47
N ASN A 107 2.06 -3.31 12.51
CA ASN A 107 2.14 -4.74 12.78
C ASN A 107 3.60 -5.26 12.79
N ILE A 108 4.53 -4.65 12.07
CA ILE A 108 5.97 -4.89 12.23
C ILE A 108 6.35 -4.63 13.69
N VAL A 109 5.95 -3.47 14.24
CA VAL A 109 6.22 -3.11 15.65
C VAL A 109 5.54 -4.08 16.62
N ARG A 110 4.27 -4.38 16.43
CA ARG A 110 3.53 -5.34 17.25
C ARG A 110 4.20 -6.72 17.26
N ARG A 111 4.55 -7.24 16.08
CA ARG A 111 5.20 -8.56 15.95
C ARG A 111 6.61 -8.56 16.57
N TYR A 112 7.34 -7.46 16.44
CA TYR A 112 8.64 -7.31 17.08
C TYR A 112 8.53 -7.51 18.61
N TYR A 113 7.60 -6.84 19.27
CA TYR A 113 7.39 -7.00 20.71
C TYR A 113 6.82 -8.36 21.07
N ALA A 114 5.90 -8.90 20.28
CA ALA A 114 5.34 -10.25 20.52
C ALA A 114 6.41 -11.35 20.43
N MET A 115 7.48 -11.13 19.67
CA MET A 115 8.63 -12.04 19.58
C MET A 115 9.71 -11.78 20.64
N GLY A 116 9.48 -10.86 21.60
CA GLY A 116 10.41 -10.56 22.70
C GLY A 116 11.44 -9.46 22.38
N GLY A 117 11.17 -8.60 21.39
CA GLY A 117 12.01 -7.43 21.08
C GLY A 117 12.12 -6.45 22.26
N LYS A 118 13.32 -5.90 22.48
CA LYS A 118 13.66 -5.15 23.70
C LYS A 118 13.83 -3.64 23.53
N ILE A 119 13.77 -3.11 22.29
CA ILE A 119 13.92 -1.66 22.04
C ILE A 119 12.70 -0.93 22.62
N LYS A 120 12.92 -0.04 23.57
CA LYS A 120 11.85 0.81 24.13
C LYS A 120 11.33 1.77 23.05
N ASN A 121 10.01 1.92 22.96
CA ASN A 121 9.33 2.81 22.00
C ASN A 121 9.81 2.60 20.54
N ALA A 122 10.01 1.35 20.16
CA ALA A 122 10.48 1.02 18.81
C ALA A 122 9.48 1.44 17.73
N GLY A 123 9.94 2.22 16.77
CA GLY A 123 9.31 2.34 15.47
C GLY A 123 10.00 1.42 14.44
N VAL A 124 9.49 1.40 13.22
CA VAL A 124 10.08 0.57 12.15
C VAL A 124 11.53 0.95 11.84
N LYS A 125 11.89 2.24 11.98
CA LYS A 125 13.25 2.74 11.74
C LYS A 125 14.23 2.22 12.79
N GLU A 126 13.83 2.23 14.07
CA GLU A 126 14.61 1.72 15.18
C GLU A 126 14.81 0.21 15.05
N ILE A 127 13.75 -0.54 14.73
CA ILE A 127 13.81 -1.97 14.45
C ILE A 127 14.78 -2.26 13.29
N TYR A 128 14.70 -1.46 12.21
CA TYR A 128 15.59 -1.62 11.05
C TYR A 128 17.08 -1.42 11.40
N ARG A 129 17.38 -0.46 12.28
CA ARG A 129 18.76 -0.16 12.71
C ARG A 129 19.30 -1.15 13.74
N SER A 130 18.43 -1.96 14.32
CA SER A 130 18.81 -2.92 15.37
C SER A 130 19.63 -4.07 14.82
N LYS A 131 20.55 -4.54 15.63
CA LYS A 131 21.35 -5.76 15.40
C LYS A 131 20.63 -7.03 15.92
N GLU A 132 19.52 -6.89 16.65
CA GLU A 132 18.79 -8.01 17.22
C GLU A 132 18.33 -9.00 16.14
N LYS A 133 18.47 -10.29 16.43
CA LYS A 133 17.99 -11.35 15.53
C LYS A 133 16.48 -11.26 15.30
N ILE A 134 15.72 -10.90 16.34
CA ILE A 134 14.26 -10.70 16.28
C ILE A 134 13.90 -9.56 15.31
N ALA A 135 14.61 -8.43 15.39
CA ALA A 135 14.39 -7.29 14.50
C ALA A 135 14.62 -7.67 13.03
N LYS A 136 15.72 -8.39 12.76
CA LYS A 136 16.01 -8.89 11.40
C LYS A 136 14.93 -9.86 10.91
N LYS A 137 14.47 -10.77 11.78
CA LYS A 137 13.45 -11.77 11.43
C LYS A 137 12.12 -11.12 11.09
N VAL A 138 11.61 -10.20 11.93
CA VAL A 138 10.32 -9.56 11.70
C VAL A 138 10.31 -8.71 10.44
N LEU A 139 11.43 -8.05 10.13
CA LEU A 139 11.56 -7.27 8.88
C LEU A 139 11.64 -8.18 7.65
N GLU A 140 12.38 -9.27 7.74
CA GLU A 140 12.47 -10.25 6.64
C GLU A 140 11.10 -10.85 6.32
N ASP A 141 10.32 -11.20 7.35
CA ASP A 141 8.94 -11.66 7.21
C ASP A 141 8.06 -10.58 6.56
N ALA A 142 8.20 -9.32 6.97
CA ALA A 142 7.43 -8.22 6.38
C ALA A 142 7.74 -8.02 4.88
N TYR A 143 9.02 -8.09 4.48
CA TYR A 143 9.39 -8.04 3.05
C TYR A 143 8.76 -9.21 2.28
N LYS A 144 8.83 -10.42 2.84
CA LYS A 144 8.27 -11.62 2.25
C LYS A 144 6.77 -11.47 2.03
N TYR A 145 6.01 -11.16 3.08
CA TYR A 145 4.55 -11.11 3.02
C TYR A 145 4.03 -9.95 2.15
N LEU A 146 4.66 -8.78 2.22
CA LEU A 146 4.33 -7.69 1.31
C LEU A 146 4.68 -8.06 -0.14
N GLY A 147 5.81 -8.73 -0.35
CA GLY A 147 6.19 -9.23 -1.67
C GLY A 147 5.16 -10.19 -2.26
N MET A 148 4.63 -11.12 -1.44
CA MET A 148 3.53 -11.99 -1.84
C MET A 148 2.26 -11.20 -2.18
N GLY A 149 1.87 -10.22 -1.36
CA GLY A 149 0.72 -9.36 -1.64
C GLY A 149 0.85 -8.58 -2.94
N ILE A 150 2.01 -7.96 -3.17
CA ILE A 150 2.29 -7.23 -4.42
C ILE A 150 2.30 -8.19 -5.61
N SER A 151 2.80 -9.41 -5.48
CA SER A 151 2.77 -10.40 -6.55
C SER A 151 1.35 -10.78 -6.96
N ILE A 152 0.44 -10.93 -5.98
CA ILE A 152 -0.99 -11.17 -6.25
C ILE A 152 -1.60 -9.97 -6.99
N LEU A 153 -1.29 -8.73 -6.57
CA LEU A 153 -1.71 -7.52 -7.27
C LEU A 153 -1.23 -7.53 -8.72
N ILE A 154 0.05 -7.84 -8.95
CA ILE A 154 0.64 -7.92 -10.30
C ILE A 154 -0.08 -8.96 -11.16
N LYS A 155 -0.32 -10.15 -10.63
CA LYS A 155 -1.02 -11.23 -11.35
C LYS A 155 -2.44 -10.85 -11.74
N ARG A 156 -3.16 -10.12 -10.86
CA ARG A 156 -4.56 -9.70 -11.08
C ARG A 156 -4.70 -8.53 -12.03
N THR A 157 -3.82 -7.53 -11.92
CA THR A 157 -4.00 -6.25 -12.63
C THR A 157 -3.02 -6.06 -13.80
N LYS A 158 -1.97 -6.88 -13.85
CA LYS A 158 -0.91 -6.85 -14.88
C LYS A 158 -0.40 -5.42 -15.14
N PRO A 159 0.05 -4.69 -14.11
CA PRO A 159 0.52 -3.33 -14.27
C PRO A 159 1.86 -3.32 -15.02
N GLU A 160 2.13 -2.26 -15.77
CA GLU A 160 3.45 -2.04 -16.38
C GLU A 160 4.47 -1.56 -15.34
N ILE A 161 3.96 -0.84 -14.33
CA ILE A 161 4.78 -0.31 -13.22
C ILE A 161 4.02 -0.42 -11.90
N VAL A 162 4.74 -0.79 -10.84
CA VAL A 162 4.29 -0.71 -9.44
C VAL A 162 5.11 0.35 -8.73
N VAL A 163 4.45 1.37 -8.19
CA VAL A 163 5.09 2.44 -7.44
C VAL A 163 4.82 2.24 -5.95
N ILE A 164 5.87 2.16 -5.15
CA ILE A 164 5.79 1.92 -3.71
C ILE A 164 6.10 3.21 -2.95
N GLY A 165 5.12 3.68 -2.17
CA GLY A 165 5.23 4.85 -1.29
C GLY A 165 4.92 4.52 0.16
N GLY A 166 4.76 5.58 0.99
CA GLY A 166 4.47 5.46 2.43
C GLY A 166 5.72 5.48 3.30
N GLY A 167 5.52 5.65 4.63
CA GLY A 167 6.62 5.86 5.58
C GLY A 167 7.61 4.70 5.69
N VAL A 168 7.15 3.45 5.56
CA VAL A 168 8.03 2.27 5.62
C VAL A 168 8.87 2.15 4.33
N SER A 169 8.37 2.63 3.19
CA SER A 169 9.14 2.66 1.93
C SER A 169 10.33 3.62 1.98
N SER A 170 10.39 4.52 2.98
CA SER A 170 11.53 5.41 3.21
C SER A 170 12.77 4.72 3.79
N LEU A 171 12.66 3.45 4.18
CA LEU A 171 13.81 2.64 4.60
C LEU A 171 14.91 2.63 3.54
N PRO A 172 16.19 2.39 3.94
CA PRO A 172 17.33 2.37 3.02
C PRO A 172 17.16 1.45 1.81
N GLN A 173 17.97 1.68 0.80
CA GLN A 173 17.91 0.93 -0.47
C GLN A 173 18.09 -0.59 -0.29
N SER A 174 18.82 -1.01 0.74
CA SER A 174 18.99 -2.44 1.07
C SER A 174 17.67 -3.11 1.45
N ALA A 175 16.80 -2.43 2.23
CA ALA A 175 15.47 -2.91 2.57
C ALA A 175 14.58 -3.01 1.31
N TYR A 176 14.65 -1.99 0.46
CA TYR A 176 13.92 -1.98 -0.79
C TYR A 176 14.35 -3.12 -1.73
N LYS A 177 15.66 -3.38 -1.86
CA LYS A 177 16.16 -4.51 -2.66
C LYS A 177 15.61 -5.85 -2.18
N LYS A 178 15.50 -6.07 -0.86
CA LYS A 178 14.90 -7.27 -0.29
C LYS A 178 13.42 -7.41 -0.65
N LEU A 179 12.64 -6.33 -0.53
CA LEU A 179 11.25 -6.35 -0.95
C LEU A 179 11.11 -6.70 -2.44
N VAL A 180 11.89 -6.06 -3.30
CA VAL A 180 11.90 -6.31 -4.75
C VAL A 180 12.26 -7.77 -5.06
N TYR A 181 13.24 -8.34 -4.35
CA TYR A 181 13.59 -9.76 -4.45
C TYR A 181 12.37 -10.65 -4.18
N TYR A 182 11.62 -10.40 -3.10
CA TYR A 182 10.42 -11.19 -2.79
C TYR A 182 9.29 -10.97 -3.79
N ILE A 183 9.10 -9.75 -4.29
CA ILE A 183 8.10 -9.50 -5.33
C ILE A 183 8.39 -10.38 -6.56
N TYR A 184 9.61 -10.34 -7.09
CA TYR A 184 9.97 -11.14 -8.27
C TYR A 184 9.95 -12.64 -8.01
N ARG A 185 10.30 -13.06 -6.81
CA ARG A 185 10.25 -14.48 -6.41
C ARG A 185 8.83 -15.07 -6.49
N TYR A 186 7.81 -14.27 -6.21
CA TYR A 186 6.40 -14.70 -6.18
C TYR A 186 5.57 -14.24 -7.39
N ALA A 187 6.05 -13.27 -8.14
CA ALA A 187 5.33 -12.74 -9.31
C ALA A 187 5.50 -13.60 -10.58
N ASP A 188 6.34 -14.62 -10.55
CA ASP A 188 6.69 -15.47 -11.71
C ASP A 188 7.29 -14.66 -12.86
N LYS A 189 6.79 -14.86 -14.10
CA LYS A 189 7.31 -14.26 -15.36
C LYS A 189 6.79 -12.83 -15.64
N PHE A 190 6.13 -12.16 -14.71
CA PHE A 190 5.64 -10.81 -14.94
C PHE A 190 6.77 -9.76 -14.96
N SER A 191 6.74 -8.88 -15.97
CA SER A 191 7.77 -7.86 -16.23
C SER A 191 7.44 -6.48 -15.69
N SER A 192 6.59 -6.37 -14.66
CA SER A 192 6.26 -5.08 -14.06
C SER A 192 7.52 -4.41 -13.48
N LYS A 193 7.74 -3.15 -13.84
CA LYS A 193 8.80 -2.34 -13.22
C LYS A 193 8.42 -1.98 -11.79
N ILE A 194 9.30 -2.22 -10.83
CA ILE A 194 9.07 -1.88 -9.42
C ILE A 194 9.93 -0.66 -9.07
N VAL A 195 9.33 0.41 -8.56
CA VAL A 195 10.03 1.65 -8.22
C VAL A 195 9.52 2.26 -6.91
N LYS A 196 10.36 3.07 -6.26
CA LYS A 196 9.93 3.93 -5.15
C LYS A 196 9.23 5.18 -5.68
N SER A 197 8.23 5.65 -4.94
CA SER A 197 7.62 6.95 -5.14
C SER A 197 8.65 8.07 -5.03
N LYS A 198 8.52 9.07 -5.90
CA LYS A 198 9.27 10.33 -5.84
C LYS A 198 8.42 11.50 -5.32
N LEU A 199 7.10 11.31 -5.14
CA LEU A 199 6.18 12.36 -4.70
C LEU A 199 6.19 12.55 -3.17
N GLY A 200 6.89 11.69 -2.42
CA GLY A 200 6.99 11.79 -0.97
C GLY A 200 5.61 11.79 -0.29
N ASN A 201 5.43 12.63 0.72
CA ASN A 201 4.19 12.73 1.48
C ASN A 201 3.05 13.46 0.73
N PHE A 202 3.34 14.07 -0.43
CA PHE A 202 2.36 14.84 -1.20
C PHE A 202 1.53 13.96 -2.15
N GLY A 203 1.88 12.69 -2.33
CA GLY A 203 1.21 11.81 -3.29
C GLY A 203 -0.31 11.73 -3.07
N GLY A 204 -0.77 11.54 -1.84
CA GLY A 204 -2.19 11.50 -1.52
C GLY A 204 -2.93 12.82 -1.82
N ALA A 205 -2.34 13.96 -1.40
CA ALA A 205 -2.93 15.28 -1.61
C ALA A 205 -3.00 15.64 -3.11
N LEU A 206 -1.92 15.38 -3.87
CA LEU A 206 -1.89 15.57 -5.32
C LEU A 206 -2.93 14.69 -6.02
N GLY A 207 -3.09 13.45 -5.56
CA GLY A 207 -4.09 12.53 -6.08
C GLY A 207 -5.52 13.01 -5.80
N ALA A 208 -5.80 13.46 -4.59
CA ALA A 208 -7.09 14.03 -4.23
C ALA A 208 -7.42 15.28 -5.08
N ALA A 209 -6.47 16.20 -5.24
CA ALA A 209 -6.63 17.35 -6.13
C ALA A 209 -6.89 16.93 -7.58
N SER A 210 -6.27 15.85 -8.03
CA SER A 210 -6.43 15.32 -9.40
C SER A 210 -7.82 14.75 -9.68
N LEU A 211 -8.62 14.46 -8.64
CA LEU A 211 -10.02 14.04 -8.82
C LEU A 211 -10.86 15.10 -9.52
N MET A 212 -10.47 16.38 -9.41
CA MET A 212 -11.15 17.50 -10.06
C MET A 212 -10.93 17.53 -11.58
N PHE A 213 -9.79 17.03 -12.06
CA PHE A 213 -9.44 17.04 -13.49
C PHE A 213 -10.05 15.88 -14.28
N ARG A 214 -11.14 15.31 -13.80
CA ARG A 214 -11.90 14.32 -14.56
C ARG A 214 -12.37 14.94 -15.86
N ARG A 215 -11.69 14.64 -16.97
CA ARG A 215 -12.23 14.93 -18.29
C ARG A 215 -13.57 14.21 -18.43
N LYS A 216 -14.56 14.96 -18.86
CA LYS A 216 -15.91 14.51 -19.24
C LYS A 216 -15.85 13.37 -20.26
#